data_c5dd3872ba0a7e356ca8d47235a981d0
#
_entry.id   c5dd3872ba0a7e356ca8d47235a981d0
#
_cell.length_a   1.000
_cell.length_b   1.000
_cell.length_c   1.000
_cell.angle_alpha   90.00
_cell.angle_beta   90.00
_cell.angle_gamma   90.00
#
_symmetry.space_group_name_H-M   'P 1'
#
loop_
_entity.id
_entity.type
_entity.pdbx_description
1 polymer ?
#
loop_
_entity_poly.entity_id
_entity_poly.type
_entity_poly.pdbx_seq_one_letter_code
_entity_poly.pdbx_strand_id
1 'polypeptide(L)'
;MNKINTPLIQTTDAAQPEEKTVIKKDPFSVLMLGGVDERKDDSGRSDTMIVITVNPEKQTMKMLSIPPRDTRTEIVGHDTVDKINHAYAFGGVPMAVDTVENFLNIPIDYYVFINMEGFLQIIDTLGGVTIDNDMDLTFDDYHYPKGEITLDGNEALIFSRIRYEDPRGDFGRQIRQRQIIEAVMKKASTPSTLLKATDMLNVLGDNVRMNFSVKDLIQLQGIYKKNG
;
A
#
# COMPACT_ATOMS: atom_id res chain seq x y z
N MET A 1 41.25 -5.87 -39.64
CA MET A 1 39.89 -5.44 -39.28
C MET A 1 39.37 -6.46 -38.25
N ASN A 2 39.58 -6.19 -36.97
CA ASN A 2 39.11 -7.05 -35.89
C ASN A 2 37.80 -6.49 -35.34
N LYS A 3 36.71 -7.23 -35.52
CA LYS A 3 35.45 -6.95 -34.85
C LYS A 3 35.55 -7.37 -33.37
N ILE A 4 35.49 -6.42 -32.48
CA ILE A 4 35.40 -6.64 -31.05
C ILE A 4 33.94 -7.03 -30.75
N ASN A 5 33.74 -8.28 -30.41
CA ASN A 5 32.46 -8.80 -29.90
C ASN A 5 32.35 -8.35 -28.45
N THR A 6 31.47 -7.39 -28.18
CA THR A 6 31.06 -7.04 -26.81
C THR A 6 30.03 -8.09 -26.34
N PRO A 7 30.26 -8.82 -25.25
CA PRO A 7 29.24 -9.72 -24.73
C PRO A 7 28.09 -8.91 -24.15
N LEU A 8 26.87 -9.25 -24.57
CA LEU A 8 25.63 -8.83 -23.95
C LEU A 8 25.66 -9.22 -22.46
N ILE A 9 25.59 -8.23 -21.60
CA ILE A 9 25.37 -8.44 -20.17
C ILE A 9 23.99 -9.07 -20.04
N GLN A 10 23.95 -10.35 -19.75
CA GLN A 10 22.74 -11.02 -19.27
C GLN A 10 22.38 -10.34 -17.95
N THR A 11 21.20 -9.74 -17.93
CA THR A 11 20.55 -9.30 -16.70
C THR A 11 20.39 -10.54 -15.83
N THR A 12 21.21 -10.63 -14.80
CA THR A 12 21.07 -11.64 -13.75
C THR A 12 19.67 -11.53 -13.16
N ASP A 13 18.99 -12.69 -13.14
CA ASP A 13 17.75 -12.93 -12.40
C ASP A 13 17.77 -12.15 -11.08
N ALA A 14 16.81 -11.26 -10.93
CA ALA A 14 16.50 -10.71 -9.63
C ALA A 14 16.16 -11.89 -8.72
N ALA A 15 17.00 -12.14 -7.74
CA ALA A 15 16.77 -13.16 -6.75
C ALA A 15 15.36 -12.97 -6.20
N GLN A 16 14.52 -13.98 -6.36
CA GLN A 16 13.21 -14.02 -5.70
C GLN A 16 13.48 -13.85 -4.21
N PRO A 17 12.78 -12.94 -3.52
CA PRO A 17 12.95 -12.79 -2.08
C PRO A 17 12.69 -14.15 -1.43
N GLU A 18 13.61 -14.60 -0.59
CA GLU A 18 13.42 -15.83 0.21
C GLU A 18 12.06 -15.74 0.90
N GLU A 19 11.24 -16.80 0.78
CA GLU A 19 9.98 -16.94 1.50
C GLU A 19 10.24 -16.82 3.00
N LYS A 20 10.14 -15.61 3.53
CA LYS A 20 10.14 -15.41 4.97
C LYS A 20 8.84 -15.98 5.51
N THR A 21 8.92 -17.10 6.23
CA THR A 21 7.77 -17.71 6.89
C THR A 21 7.31 -16.76 8.00
N VAL A 22 6.18 -16.11 7.76
CA VAL A 22 5.59 -15.14 8.68
C VAL A 22 4.89 -15.84 9.83
N ILE A 23 4.96 -15.21 10.93
CA ILE A 23 4.09 -15.27 12.11
C ILE A 23 4.47 -16.35 13.09
N LYS A 24 5.59 -16.09 13.66
CA LYS A 24 5.80 -16.29 15.09
C LYS A 24 5.14 -15.11 15.80
N LYS A 25 4.86 -15.24 17.09
CA LYS A 25 4.23 -14.25 17.96
C LYS A 25 4.87 -12.85 18.00
N ASP A 26 5.91 -12.64 17.23
CA ASP A 26 6.71 -11.41 17.22
C ASP A 26 5.98 -10.28 16.47
N PRO A 27 6.06 -9.04 16.94
CA PRO A 27 5.59 -7.88 16.22
C PRO A 27 6.31 -7.73 14.88
N PHE A 28 5.59 -7.25 13.86
CA PHE A 28 6.15 -6.98 12.53
C PHE A 28 5.56 -5.70 11.93
N SER A 29 6.21 -5.21 10.89
CA SER A 29 5.85 -3.98 10.18
C SER A 29 5.66 -4.23 8.69
N VAL A 30 4.70 -3.51 8.10
CA VAL A 30 4.38 -3.54 6.67
C VAL A 30 4.40 -2.12 6.14
N LEU A 31 5.18 -1.85 5.09
CA LEU A 31 5.08 -0.60 4.35
C LEU A 31 4.09 -0.75 3.20
N MET A 32 3.02 0.03 3.23
CA MET A 32 2.09 0.15 2.12
C MET A 32 2.47 1.36 1.27
N LEU A 33 2.68 1.11 -0.03
CA LEU A 33 2.95 2.09 -1.07
C LEU A 33 1.78 2.09 -2.05
N GLY A 34 1.10 3.22 -2.18
CA GLY A 34 -0.10 3.31 -3.00
C GLY A 34 -0.19 4.55 -3.87
N GLY A 35 -1.15 4.55 -4.80
CA GLY A 35 -1.44 5.70 -5.65
C GLY A 35 -0.36 6.01 -6.69
N VAL A 36 0.47 5.05 -7.04
CA VAL A 36 1.52 5.24 -8.04
C VAL A 36 0.90 5.24 -9.44
N ASP A 37 1.10 6.34 -10.16
CA ASP A 37 0.75 6.47 -11.57
C ASP A 37 2.00 6.13 -12.40
N GLU A 38 2.24 4.82 -12.59
CA GLU A 38 3.33 4.32 -13.43
C GLU A 38 3.01 4.61 -14.90
N ARG A 39 3.86 5.39 -15.56
CA ARG A 39 3.78 5.70 -16.99
C ARG A 39 4.97 5.07 -17.70
N LYS A 40 4.85 4.91 -19.01
CA LYS A 40 5.86 4.23 -19.85
C LYS A 40 7.28 4.79 -19.69
N ASP A 41 7.43 6.06 -19.33
CA ASP A 41 8.72 6.76 -19.17
C ASP A 41 8.89 7.40 -17.78
N ASP A 42 8.02 7.12 -16.82
CA ASP A 42 8.07 7.63 -15.43
C ASP A 42 7.62 6.54 -14.48
N SER A 43 8.53 6.09 -13.62
CA SER A 43 8.22 5.09 -12.56
C SER A 43 7.14 5.57 -11.59
N GLY A 44 6.70 6.82 -11.71
CA GLY A 44 5.72 7.42 -10.83
C GLY A 44 6.26 7.72 -9.44
N ARG A 45 5.37 8.19 -8.58
CA ARG A 45 5.67 8.47 -7.17
C ARG A 45 4.59 7.85 -6.31
N SER A 46 4.96 7.32 -5.16
CA SER A 46 3.97 6.84 -4.21
C SER A 46 3.29 8.04 -3.54
N ASP A 47 2.02 8.25 -3.86
CA ASP A 47 1.20 9.32 -3.25
C ASP A 47 0.58 8.91 -1.91
N THR A 48 0.68 7.64 -1.55
CA THR A 48 0.25 7.07 -0.27
C THR A 48 1.39 6.24 0.30
N MET A 49 1.83 6.60 1.50
CA MET A 49 2.85 5.87 2.26
C MET A 49 2.34 5.65 3.68
N ILE A 50 2.07 4.40 4.03
CA ILE A 50 1.52 4.04 5.35
C ILE A 50 2.33 2.89 5.92
N VAL A 51 2.83 3.06 7.14
CA VAL A 51 3.44 1.97 7.91
C VAL A 51 2.38 1.37 8.82
N ILE A 52 2.18 0.06 8.68
CA ILE A 52 1.27 -0.73 9.50
C ILE A 52 2.12 -1.59 10.42
N THR A 53 1.98 -1.43 11.73
CA THR A 53 2.63 -2.28 12.72
C THR A 53 1.61 -3.21 13.35
N VAL A 54 1.92 -4.49 13.38
CA VAL A 54 1.06 -5.53 13.93
C VAL A 54 1.76 -6.20 15.10
N ASN A 55 1.08 -6.30 16.23
CA ASN A 55 1.54 -7.07 17.38
C ASN A 55 0.55 -8.21 17.63
N PRO A 56 0.88 -9.44 17.22
CA PRO A 56 -0.01 -10.61 17.37
C PRO A 56 -0.29 -10.98 18.82
N GLU A 57 0.70 -10.84 19.70
CA GLU A 57 0.56 -11.18 21.11
C GLU A 57 -0.40 -10.22 21.82
N LYS A 58 -0.24 -8.92 21.58
CA LYS A 58 -1.13 -7.88 22.14
C LYS A 58 -2.42 -7.69 21.35
N GLN A 59 -2.55 -8.37 20.22
CA GLN A 59 -3.68 -8.25 19.31
C GLN A 59 -3.95 -6.78 18.93
N THR A 60 -2.90 -6.02 18.61
CA THR A 60 -2.99 -4.61 18.25
C THR A 60 -2.42 -4.38 16.86
N MET A 61 -3.05 -3.49 16.12
CA MET A 61 -2.58 -2.96 14.86
C MET A 61 -2.60 -1.44 14.91
N LYS A 62 -1.55 -0.81 14.39
CA LYS A 62 -1.46 0.65 14.29
C LYS A 62 -1.07 1.03 12.88
N MET A 63 -1.66 2.10 12.36
CA MET A 63 -1.33 2.69 11.06
C MET A 63 -0.76 4.08 11.24
N LEU A 64 0.40 4.31 10.64
CA LEU A 64 1.07 5.59 10.58
C LEU A 64 1.14 6.06 9.13
N SER A 65 0.42 7.11 8.77
CA SER A 65 0.57 7.76 7.47
C SER A 65 1.79 8.67 7.48
N ILE A 66 2.64 8.54 6.46
CA ILE A 66 3.76 9.44 6.21
C ILE A 66 3.30 10.39 5.10
N PRO A 67 3.23 11.72 5.32
CA PRO A 67 2.89 12.68 4.27
C PRO A 67 3.94 12.65 3.14
N PRO A 68 3.65 12.03 1.97
CA PRO A 68 4.74 11.67 1.04
C PRO A 68 5.38 12.88 0.36
N ARG A 69 4.58 13.95 0.18
CA ARG A 69 4.99 15.17 -0.53
C ARG A 69 5.58 16.24 0.37
N ASP A 70 5.28 16.16 1.69
CA ASP A 70 5.67 17.17 2.67
C ASP A 70 6.84 16.72 3.55
N THR A 71 7.04 15.39 3.68
CA THR A 71 8.17 14.81 4.41
C THR A 71 9.43 14.86 3.56
N ARG A 72 10.47 15.54 4.07
CA ARG A 72 11.81 15.57 3.46
C ARG A 72 12.77 14.78 4.33
N THR A 73 13.54 13.93 3.71
CA THR A 73 14.56 13.10 4.36
C THR A 73 15.69 12.79 3.42
N GLU A 74 16.79 12.27 3.94
CA GLU A 74 17.83 11.63 3.15
C GLU A 74 17.24 10.42 2.41
N ILE A 75 17.45 10.37 1.09
CA ILE A 75 17.04 9.23 0.26
C ILE A 75 18.19 8.23 0.26
N VAL A 76 17.98 7.10 0.92
CA VAL A 76 19.01 6.06 1.08
C VAL A 76 19.44 5.54 -0.29
N GLY A 77 20.77 5.58 -0.53
CA GLY A 77 21.36 5.14 -1.81
C GLY A 77 21.29 6.14 -2.96
N HIS A 78 20.84 7.39 -2.69
CA HIS A 78 20.76 8.44 -3.72
C HIS A 78 21.49 9.75 -3.35
N ASP A 79 22.16 9.79 -2.19
CA ASP A 79 22.98 10.93 -1.71
C ASP A 79 22.27 12.31 -1.81
N THR A 80 20.97 12.35 -1.55
CA THR A 80 20.18 13.59 -1.63
C THR A 80 19.14 13.66 -0.51
N VAL A 81 18.82 14.88 -0.07
CA VAL A 81 17.69 15.17 0.79
C VAL A 81 16.53 15.67 -0.05
N ASP A 82 15.49 14.86 -0.17
CA ASP A 82 14.32 15.17 -1.00
C ASP A 82 13.01 14.71 -0.34
N LYS A 83 11.89 14.86 -1.06
CA LYS A 83 10.60 14.33 -0.62
C LYS A 83 10.69 12.80 -0.54
N ILE A 84 10.18 12.23 0.55
CA ILE A 84 10.32 10.80 0.82
C ILE A 84 9.73 9.91 -0.28
N ASN A 85 8.70 10.36 -0.99
CA ASN A 85 8.10 9.61 -2.10
C ASN A 85 8.95 9.59 -3.38
N HIS A 86 10.00 10.43 -3.47
CA HIS A 86 10.96 10.36 -4.58
C HIS A 86 11.86 9.13 -4.48
N ALA A 87 12.01 8.52 -3.29
CA ALA A 87 12.72 7.26 -3.13
C ALA A 87 12.15 6.17 -4.05
N TYR A 88 10.82 6.10 -4.18
CA TYR A 88 10.19 5.16 -5.12
C TYR A 88 10.54 5.48 -6.58
N ALA A 89 10.51 6.74 -6.98
CA ALA A 89 10.86 7.16 -8.35
C ALA A 89 12.32 6.87 -8.72
N PHE A 90 13.24 6.95 -7.74
CA PHE A 90 14.67 6.73 -7.96
C PHE A 90 15.05 5.25 -7.96
N GLY A 91 14.49 4.45 -7.07
CA GLY A 91 14.92 3.05 -6.87
C GLY A 91 13.79 2.07 -6.57
N GLY A 92 12.54 2.44 -6.87
CA GLY A 92 11.39 1.56 -6.67
C GLY A 92 11.13 1.21 -5.21
N VAL A 93 10.49 0.05 -5.01
CA VAL A 93 10.13 -0.43 -3.66
C VAL A 93 11.35 -0.59 -2.74
N PRO A 94 12.49 -1.17 -3.17
CA PRO A 94 13.63 -1.34 -2.28
C PRO A 94 14.12 -0.02 -1.67
N MET A 95 14.35 1.00 -2.50
CA MET A 95 14.82 2.31 -2.03
C MET A 95 13.78 3.01 -1.15
N ALA A 96 12.48 2.85 -1.45
CA ALA A 96 11.42 3.38 -0.61
C ALA A 96 11.39 2.72 0.78
N VAL A 97 11.59 1.40 0.86
CA VAL A 97 11.69 0.66 2.13
C VAL A 97 12.89 1.15 2.94
N ASP A 98 14.09 1.13 2.36
CA ASP A 98 15.32 1.54 3.04
C ASP A 98 15.23 2.99 3.55
N THR A 99 14.62 3.88 2.74
CA THR A 99 14.42 5.29 3.12
C THR A 99 13.45 5.44 4.29
N VAL A 100 12.35 4.67 4.30
CA VAL A 100 11.37 4.70 5.41
C VAL A 100 11.97 4.09 6.68
N GLU A 101 12.73 3.01 6.57
CA GLU A 101 13.45 2.40 7.70
C GLU A 101 14.40 3.42 8.33
N ASN A 102 15.21 4.09 7.52
CA ASN A 102 16.13 5.13 7.98
C ASN A 102 15.40 6.31 8.62
N PHE A 103 14.32 6.78 8.00
CA PHE A 103 13.53 7.92 8.48
C PHE A 103 12.85 7.66 9.83
N LEU A 104 12.26 6.48 10.00
CA LEU A 104 11.53 6.12 11.23
C LEU A 104 12.40 5.41 12.27
N ASN A 105 13.60 4.96 11.90
CA ASN A 105 14.49 4.11 12.69
C ASN A 105 13.78 2.84 13.21
N ILE A 106 13.04 2.18 12.34
CA ILE A 106 12.35 0.91 12.60
C ILE A 106 12.56 -0.03 11.42
N PRO A 107 12.64 -1.36 11.62
CA PRO A 107 12.67 -2.31 10.50
C PRO A 107 11.32 -2.36 9.79
N ILE A 108 11.34 -2.57 8.47
CA ILE A 108 10.19 -2.88 7.64
C ILE A 108 10.30 -4.34 7.17
N ASP A 109 9.51 -5.22 7.76
CA ASP A 109 9.57 -6.66 7.46
C ASP A 109 8.93 -7.00 6.11
N TYR A 110 7.86 -6.29 5.79
CA TYR A 110 7.06 -6.55 4.58
C TYR A 110 6.70 -5.27 3.87
N TYR A 111 6.37 -5.43 2.57
CA TYR A 111 5.75 -4.34 1.81
C TYR A 111 4.55 -4.82 1.00
N VAL A 112 3.64 -3.89 0.73
CA VAL A 112 2.58 -3.99 -0.25
C VAL A 112 2.64 -2.76 -1.15
N PHE A 113 2.80 -3.00 -2.43
CA PHE A 113 2.68 -1.98 -3.46
C PHE A 113 1.35 -2.17 -4.20
N ILE A 114 0.60 -1.09 -4.40
CA ILE A 114 -0.68 -1.09 -5.10
C ILE A 114 -0.73 0.13 -6.02
N ASN A 115 -0.79 -0.08 -7.34
CA ASN A 115 -1.02 1.02 -8.26
C ASN A 115 -2.52 1.39 -8.29
N MET A 116 -2.89 2.42 -9.09
CA MET A 116 -4.27 2.89 -9.13
C MET A 116 -5.24 1.84 -9.65
N GLU A 117 -4.85 1.10 -10.69
CA GLU A 117 -5.66 0.03 -11.27
C GLU A 117 -5.88 -1.12 -10.27
N GLY A 118 -4.81 -1.54 -9.57
CA GLY A 118 -4.91 -2.55 -8.51
C GLY A 118 -5.83 -2.12 -7.37
N PHE A 119 -5.81 -0.83 -7.01
CA PHE A 119 -6.71 -0.30 -5.99
C PHE A 119 -8.19 -0.44 -6.40
N LEU A 120 -8.54 -0.04 -7.63
CA LEU A 120 -9.88 -0.20 -8.18
C LEU A 120 -10.29 -1.69 -8.18
N GLN A 121 -9.46 -2.54 -8.76
CA GLN A 121 -9.72 -3.96 -8.92
C GLN A 121 -9.89 -4.69 -7.57
N ILE A 122 -9.11 -4.36 -6.54
CA ILE A 122 -9.26 -4.93 -5.20
C ILE A 122 -10.66 -4.64 -4.67
N ILE A 123 -11.07 -3.37 -4.70
CA ILE A 123 -12.35 -2.94 -4.13
C ILE A 123 -13.51 -3.56 -4.88
N ASP A 124 -13.48 -3.55 -6.21
CA ASP A 124 -14.53 -4.13 -7.06
C ASP A 124 -14.63 -5.65 -6.91
N THR A 125 -13.49 -6.34 -6.82
CA THR A 125 -13.46 -7.80 -6.59
C THR A 125 -14.02 -8.18 -5.22
N LEU A 126 -13.84 -7.31 -4.23
CA LEU A 126 -14.47 -7.44 -2.90
C LEU A 126 -15.98 -7.11 -2.94
N GLY A 127 -16.52 -6.57 -4.04
CA GLY A 127 -17.90 -6.10 -4.14
C GLY A 127 -18.14 -4.80 -3.36
N GLY A 128 -17.19 -3.87 -3.45
CA GLY A 128 -17.19 -2.59 -2.77
C GLY A 128 -16.68 -2.66 -1.33
N VAL A 129 -16.52 -1.51 -0.68
CA VAL A 129 -16.14 -1.38 0.73
C VAL A 129 -17.09 -0.46 1.47
N THR A 130 -17.41 -0.77 2.71
CA THR A 130 -18.30 0.06 3.56
C THR A 130 -17.45 0.77 4.61
N ILE A 131 -17.60 2.08 4.69
CA ILE A 131 -16.90 2.95 5.64
C ILE A 131 -17.91 3.80 6.43
N ASP A 132 -17.52 4.28 7.60
CA ASP A 132 -18.24 5.31 8.35
C ASP A 132 -17.62 6.67 8.04
N ASN A 133 -18.26 7.42 7.12
CA ASN A 133 -17.81 8.73 6.70
C ASN A 133 -18.14 9.78 7.77
N ASP A 134 -17.13 10.42 8.32
CA ASP A 134 -17.27 11.37 9.43
C ASP A 134 -17.77 12.77 8.99
N MET A 135 -17.82 13.02 7.67
CA MET A 135 -18.10 14.34 7.10
C MET A 135 -18.89 14.23 5.78
N ASP A 136 -19.84 15.13 5.58
CA ASP A 136 -20.48 15.31 4.28
C ASP A 136 -19.52 16.00 3.31
N LEU A 137 -19.24 15.35 2.16
CA LEU A 137 -18.29 15.83 1.17
C LEU A 137 -18.89 15.72 -0.24
N THR A 138 -18.64 16.71 -1.06
CA THR A 138 -18.96 16.68 -2.49
C THR A 138 -17.70 17.00 -3.29
N PHE A 139 -17.40 16.20 -4.30
CA PHE A 139 -16.28 16.41 -5.21
C PHE A 139 -16.69 16.01 -6.63
N ASP A 140 -16.58 16.93 -7.55
CA ASP A 140 -17.13 16.80 -8.90
C ASP A 140 -18.63 16.37 -8.84
N ASP A 141 -19.00 15.31 -9.54
CA ASP A 141 -20.36 14.76 -9.57
C ASP A 141 -20.64 13.75 -8.43
N TYR A 142 -19.70 13.56 -7.51
CA TYR A 142 -19.80 12.60 -6.42
C TYR A 142 -20.17 13.25 -5.10
N HIS A 143 -21.21 12.71 -4.45
CA HIS A 143 -21.62 13.12 -3.10
C HIS A 143 -21.42 11.97 -2.12
N TYR A 144 -20.67 12.24 -1.07
CA TYR A 144 -20.34 11.32 0.01
C TYR A 144 -21.01 11.80 1.31
N PRO A 145 -22.23 11.37 1.62
CA PRO A 145 -22.94 11.79 2.82
C PRO A 145 -22.21 11.32 4.07
N LYS A 146 -22.40 12.06 5.17
CA LYS A 146 -21.94 11.63 6.49
C LYS A 146 -22.69 10.37 6.93
N GLY A 147 -21.96 9.43 7.57
CA GLY A 147 -22.47 8.16 8.07
C GLY A 147 -21.96 6.97 7.26
N GLU A 148 -22.64 5.85 7.39
CA GLU A 148 -22.23 4.62 6.70
C GLU A 148 -22.52 4.73 5.18
N ILE A 149 -21.46 4.56 4.39
CA ILE A 149 -21.53 4.56 2.92
C ILE A 149 -20.77 3.36 2.35
N THR A 150 -21.26 2.82 1.25
CA THR A 150 -20.57 1.76 0.50
C THR A 150 -20.04 2.35 -0.80
N LEU A 151 -18.77 2.12 -1.08
CA LEU A 151 -18.03 2.66 -2.21
C LEU A 151 -17.60 1.51 -3.13
N ASP A 152 -17.78 1.67 -4.43
CA ASP A 152 -17.10 0.87 -5.44
C ASP A 152 -15.63 1.33 -5.61
N GLY A 153 -14.89 0.69 -6.52
CA GLY A 153 -13.48 1.02 -6.73
C GLY A 153 -13.26 2.47 -7.16
N ASN A 154 -14.08 2.97 -8.08
CA ASN A 154 -13.96 4.33 -8.61
C ASN A 154 -14.34 5.37 -7.54
N GLU A 155 -15.45 5.17 -6.86
CA GLU A 155 -15.91 6.03 -5.76
C GLU A 155 -14.87 6.09 -4.64
N ALA A 156 -14.29 4.95 -4.26
CA ALA A 156 -13.25 4.88 -3.24
C ALA A 156 -11.95 5.58 -3.68
N LEU A 157 -11.56 5.45 -4.95
CA LEU A 157 -10.39 6.15 -5.48
C LEU A 157 -10.59 7.66 -5.41
N ILE A 158 -11.74 8.17 -5.86
CA ILE A 158 -12.08 9.59 -5.81
C ILE A 158 -12.11 10.07 -4.35
N PHE A 159 -12.83 9.37 -3.48
CA PHE A 159 -12.94 9.68 -2.05
C PHE A 159 -11.56 9.75 -1.35
N SER A 160 -10.64 8.84 -1.70
CA SER A 160 -9.27 8.81 -1.16
C SER A 160 -8.42 10.01 -1.58
N ARG A 161 -8.83 10.75 -2.61
CA ARG A 161 -8.08 11.88 -3.20
C ARG A 161 -8.61 13.24 -2.79
N ILE A 162 -9.83 13.35 -2.27
CA ILE A 162 -10.43 14.60 -1.80
C ILE A 162 -9.45 15.28 -0.82
N ARG A 163 -9.15 16.55 -1.04
CA ARG A 163 -8.23 17.30 -0.21
C ARG A 163 -8.73 18.70 0.10
N TYR A 164 -9.15 19.44 -0.89
CA TYR A 164 -9.47 20.87 -0.77
C TYR A 164 -10.88 21.11 -0.25
N GLU A 165 -11.78 20.18 -0.48
CA GLU A 165 -13.17 20.17 -0.02
C GLU A 165 -13.28 19.78 1.48
N ASP A 166 -12.25 19.18 2.02
CA ASP A 166 -12.13 18.87 3.44
C ASP A 166 -11.35 19.99 4.17
N PRO A 167 -11.92 20.67 5.15
CA PRO A 167 -11.23 21.72 5.89
C PRO A 167 -9.97 21.23 6.63
N ARG A 168 -9.83 19.91 6.84
CA ARG A 168 -8.63 19.29 7.41
C ARG A 168 -7.51 19.11 6.36
N GLY A 169 -7.79 19.36 5.07
CA GLY A 169 -6.81 19.28 3.99
C GLY A 169 -6.17 17.90 3.87
N ASP A 170 -4.84 17.86 3.93
CA ASP A 170 -4.08 16.61 3.78
C ASP A 170 -4.32 15.61 4.91
N PHE A 171 -4.57 16.07 6.14
CA PHE A 171 -4.92 15.18 7.26
C PHE A 171 -6.25 14.46 7.02
N GLY A 172 -7.26 15.15 6.50
CA GLY A 172 -8.53 14.54 6.12
C GLY A 172 -8.36 13.47 5.05
N ARG A 173 -7.55 13.75 4.02
CA ARG A 173 -7.19 12.77 3.00
C ARG A 173 -6.54 11.52 3.61
N GLN A 174 -5.58 11.66 4.49
CA GLN A 174 -4.93 10.53 5.17
C GLN A 174 -5.91 9.72 6.05
N ILE A 175 -6.87 10.37 6.70
CA ILE A 175 -7.92 9.68 7.46
C ILE A 175 -8.74 8.81 6.52
N ARG A 176 -9.23 9.34 5.39
CA ARG A 176 -10.03 8.58 4.41
C ARG A 176 -9.26 7.41 3.81
N GLN A 177 -7.99 7.61 3.50
CA GLN A 177 -7.13 6.50 3.03
C GLN A 177 -7.06 5.36 4.05
N ARG A 178 -6.87 5.67 5.34
CA ARG A 178 -6.87 4.65 6.39
C ARG A 178 -8.23 3.97 6.55
N GLN A 179 -9.33 4.73 6.51
CA GLN A 179 -10.70 4.16 6.58
C GLN A 179 -10.95 3.14 5.46
N ILE A 180 -10.53 3.45 4.22
CA ILE A 180 -10.65 2.52 3.11
C ILE A 180 -9.79 1.28 3.33
N ILE A 181 -8.53 1.44 3.77
CA ILE A 181 -7.63 0.32 4.05
C ILE A 181 -8.23 -0.58 5.14
N GLU A 182 -8.75 -0.02 6.22
CA GLU A 182 -9.42 -0.76 7.28
C GLU A 182 -10.63 -1.54 6.75
N ALA A 183 -11.46 -0.91 5.92
CA ALA A 183 -12.62 -1.55 5.32
C ALA A 183 -12.21 -2.70 4.36
N VAL A 184 -11.18 -2.50 3.54
CA VAL A 184 -10.59 -3.55 2.69
C VAL A 184 -10.09 -4.71 3.55
N MET A 185 -9.30 -4.45 4.59
CA MET A 185 -8.76 -5.48 5.47
C MET A 185 -9.88 -6.26 6.17
N LYS A 186 -10.90 -5.57 6.69
CA LYS A 186 -12.08 -6.19 7.30
C LYS A 186 -12.80 -7.12 6.33
N LYS A 187 -13.03 -6.69 5.09
CA LYS A 187 -13.73 -7.48 4.08
C LYS A 187 -12.87 -8.61 3.54
N ALA A 188 -11.57 -8.36 3.29
CA ALA A 188 -10.61 -9.36 2.86
C ALA A 188 -10.41 -10.47 3.91
N SER A 189 -10.58 -10.18 5.19
CA SER A 189 -10.42 -11.15 6.27
C SER A 189 -11.62 -12.09 6.46
N THR A 190 -12.66 -11.99 5.64
CA THR A 190 -13.80 -12.93 5.71
C THR A 190 -13.42 -14.31 5.15
N PRO A 191 -13.96 -15.42 5.69
CA PRO A 191 -13.63 -16.77 5.22
C PRO A 191 -13.92 -16.98 3.73
N SER A 192 -15.00 -16.38 3.23
CA SER A 192 -15.39 -16.46 1.82
C SER A 192 -14.40 -15.77 0.88
N THR A 193 -13.84 -14.66 1.31
CA THR A 193 -12.82 -13.91 0.53
C THR A 193 -11.47 -14.64 0.55
N LEU A 194 -11.08 -15.18 1.71
CA LEU A 194 -9.81 -15.91 1.83
C LEU A 194 -9.75 -17.18 0.96
N LEU A 195 -10.87 -17.87 0.81
CA LEU A 195 -10.96 -19.03 -0.10
C LEU A 195 -10.69 -18.64 -1.57
N LYS A 196 -10.89 -17.40 -1.93
CA LYS A 196 -10.68 -16.84 -3.27
C LYS A 196 -9.40 -16.00 -3.38
N ALA A 197 -8.63 -15.88 -2.31
CA ALA A 197 -7.49 -14.95 -2.26
C ALA A 197 -6.46 -15.22 -3.37
N THR A 198 -6.16 -16.48 -3.67
CA THR A 198 -5.23 -16.84 -4.76
C THR A 198 -5.77 -16.40 -6.12
N ASP A 199 -7.05 -16.63 -6.39
CA ASP A 199 -7.67 -16.24 -7.67
C ASP A 199 -7.71 -14.71 -7.78
N MET A 200 -8.00 -14.01 -6.70
CA MET A 200 -7.97 -12.55 -6.65
C MET A 200 -6.58 -11.99 -6.95
N LEU A 201 -5.53 -12.52 -6.33
CA LEU A 201 -4.16 -12.09 -6.57
C LEU A 201 -3.72 -12.37 -8.02
N ASN A 202 -4.15 -13.49 -8.61
CA ASN A 202 -3.89 -13.79 -10.01
C ASN A 202 -4.55 -12.78 -10.97
N VAL A 203 -5.74 -12.29 -10.64
CA VAL A 203 -6.44 -11.26 -11.43
C VAL A 203 -5.74 -9.90 -11.28
N LEU A 204 -5.21 -9.58 -10.10
CA LEU A 204 -4.53 -8.32 -9.84
C LEU A 204 -3.16 -8.22 -10.54
N GLY A 205 -2.50 -9.36 -10.80
CA GLY A 205 -1.24 -9.42 -11.55
C GLY A 205 -0.19 -8.44 -11.02
N ASP A 206 0.46 -7.69 -11.92
CA ASP A 206 1.52 -6.73 -11.59
C ASP A 206 1.00 -5.45 -10.91
N ASN A 207 -0.33 -5.26 -10.86
CA ASN A 207 -0.96 -4.11 -10.21
C ASN A 207 -0.82 -4.14 -8.68
N VAL A 208 -0.51 -5.31 -8.12
CA VAL A 208 -0.22 -5.52 -6.70
C VAL A 208 1.05 -6.33 -6.55
N ARG A 209 2.04 -5.77 -5.85
CA ARG A 209 3.31 -6.44 -5.56
C ARG A 209 3.52 -6.51 -4.06
N MET A 210 3.90 -7.68 -3.54
CA MET A 210 4.16 -7.89 -2.11
C MET A 210 5.25 -8.94 -1.93
N ASN A 211 5.91 -8.93 -0.77
CA ASN A 211 6.96 -9.90 -0.42
C ASN A 211 6.51 -10.92 0.64
N PHE A 212 5.22 -11.19 0.73
CA PHE A 212 4.65 -12.22 1.59
C PHE A 212 3.60 -13.05 0.85
N SER A 213 3.31 -14.24 1.34
CA SER A 213 2.43 -15.21 0.67
C SER A 213 0.96 -15.07 1.09
N VAL A 214 0.06 -15.70 0.31
CA VAL A 214 -1.37 -15.85 0.70
C VAL A 214 -1.51 -16.56 2.04
N LYS A 215 -0.62 -17.52 2.35
CA LYS A 215 -0.60 -18.23 3.63
C LYS A 215 -0.37 -17.25 4.78
N ASP A 216 0.46 -16.27 4.58
CA ASP A 216 0.75 -15.22 5.55
C ASP A 216 -0.47 -14.32 5.78
N LEU A 217 -1.20 -13.97 4.70
CA LEU A 217 -2.47 -13.23 4.80
C LEU A 217 -3.52 -13.99 5.61
N ILE A 218 -3.64 -15.30 5.42
CA ILE A 218 -4.56 -16.16 6.18
C ILE A 218 -4.21 -16.16 7.68
N GLN A 219 -2.92 -16.19 8.00
CA GLN A 219 -2.46 -16.12 9.39
C GLN A 219 -2.75 -14.75 10.02
N LEU A 220 -2.58 -13.66 9.28
CA LEU A 220 -2.95 -12.30 9.71
C LEU A 220 -4.43 -12.17 10.06
N GLN A 221 -5.29 -12.88 9.35
CA GLN A 221 -6.74 -12.92 9.65
C GLN A 221 -7.04 -13.35 11.08
N GLY A 222 -6.32 -14.36 11.59
CA GLY A 222 -6.50 -14.84 12.95
C GLY A 222 -6.27 -13.77 14.02
N ILE A 223 -5.42 -12.80 13.71
CA ILE A 223 -5.10 -11.66 14.57
C ILE A 223 -6.21 -10.60 14.49
N TYR A 224 -6.70 -10.34 13.28
CA TYR A 224 -7.71 -9.30 13.03
C TYR A 224 -9.09 -9.66 13.61
N LYS A 225 -9.51 -10.92 13.48
CA LYS A 225 -10.81 -11.40 13.97
C LYS A 225 -11.02 -11.32 15.49
N LYS A 226 -9.93 -11.24 16.26
CA LYS A 226 -10.02 -11.14 17.72
C LYS A 226 -10.19 -9.70 18.20
N ASN A 227 -10.10 -8.71 17.30
CA ASN A 227 -10.10 -7.28 17.61
C ASN A 227 -11.32 -6.52 17.06
N GLY A 228 -12.26 -7.23 16.38
CA GLY A 228 -13.47 -6.66 15.80
C GLY A 228 -14.74 -7.04 16.58
#